data_51dc5d2b00b28a4ea414a7e1eda2849a
#
_entry.id   51dc5d2b00b28a4ea414a7e1eda2849a
#
_cell.length_a   1.000
_cell.length_b   1.000
_cell.length_c   1.000
_cell.angle_alpha   90.00
_cell.angle_beta   90.00
_cell.angle_gamma   90.00
#
_symmetry.space_group_name_H-M   'P 1'
#
loop_
_entity.id
_entity.type
_entity.pdbx_description
1 polymer ?
#
loop_
_entity_poly.entity_id
_entity_poly.type
_entity_poly.pdbx_seq_one_letter_code
_entity_poly.pdbx_strand_id
1 'polypeptide(L)'
;MTVRVLIVDDSATMRSLIAATLRQDPEIEVLGFANDPLEAREAIKRLNPDVITLDVEMPHMSGLDFLEKIMRLRPMPVVMVSTLTQAGADATLSAMELGAVDCVGKPGAGSTASEAFADLAEKVKAAARARVHPFSRSEE
;
A
#
# COMPACT_ATOMS: atom_id res chain seq x y z
N MET A 1 -5.81 14.96 13.64
CA MET A 1 -4.91 15.06 12.49
C MET A 1 -5.31 14.03 11.45
N THR A 2 -5.47 14.45 10.22
CA THR A 2 -5.94 13.56 9.16
C THR A 2 -4.78 12.86 8.47
N VAL A 3 -4.91 11.55 8.30
CA VAL A 3 -3.94 10.74 7.55
C VAL A 3 -4.41 10.68 6.09
N ARG A 4 -3.56 11.11 5.18
CA ARG A 4 -3.89 11.23 3.76
C ARG A 4 -3.34 10.02 3.01
N VAL A 5 -4.23 9.29 2.34
CA VAL A 5 -3.91 8.00 1.74
C VAL A 5 -4.13 7.99 0.23
N LEU A 6 -3.17 7.47 -0.50
CA LEU A 6 -3.32 7.14 -1.92
C LEU A 6 -3.44 5.63 -2.05
N ILE A 7 -4.43 5.16 -2.79
CA ILE A 7 -4.65 3.72 -3.01
C ILE A 7 -4.12 3.34 -4.39
N VAL A 8 -3.17 2.42 -4.45
CA VAL A 8 -2.56 1.95 -5.70
C VAL A 8 -2.93 0.48 -5.92
N ASP A 9 -3.79 0.23 -6.88
CA ASP A 9 -4.30 -1.12 -7.20
C ASP A 9 -4.90 -1.09 -8.60
N ASP A 10 -4.65 -2.11 -9.41
CA ASP A 10 -5.18 -2.18 -10.77
C ASP A 10 -6.64 -2.65 -10.82
N SER A 11 -7.18 -3.17 -9.72
CA SER A 11 -8.56 -3.64 -9.64
C SER A 11 -9.49 -2.55 -9.11
N ALA A 12 -10.46 -2.14 -9.92
CA ALA A 12 -11.46 -1.16 -9.51
C ALA A 12 -12.26 -1.66 -8.31
N THR A 13 -12.58 -2.94 -8.27
CA THR A 13 -13.30 -3.54 -7.15
C THR A 13 -12.48 -3.44 -5.88
N MET A 14 -11.20 -3.79 -5.95
CA MET A 14 -10.32 -3.74 -4.78
C MET A 14 -10.12 -2.32 -4.30
N ARG A 15 -9.94 -1.36 -5.20
CA ARG A 15 -9.83 0.06 -4.83
C ARG A 15 -11.08 0.52 -4.08
N SER A 16 -12.25 0.13 -4.56
CA SER A 16 -13.51 0.51 -3.91
C SER A 16 -13.65 -0.09 -2.52
N LEU A 17 -13.25 -1.35 -2.35
CA LEU A 17 -13.33 -2.02 -1.05
C LEU A 17 -12.36 -1.39 -0.04
N ILE A 18 -11.15 -1.11 -0.47
CA ILE A 18 -10.15 -0.46 0.40
C ILE A 18 -10.63 0.95 0.78
N ALA A 19 -11.10 1.72 -0.20
CA ALA A 19 -11.59 3.07 0.04
C ALA A 19 -12.78 3.08 1.00
N ALA A 20 -13.74 2.18 0.82
CA ALA A 20 -14.90 2.09 1.68
C ALA A 20 -14.49 1.80 3.13
N THR A 21 -13.54 0.88 3.30
CA THR A 21 -13.03 0.54 4.63
C THR A 21 -12.33 1.73 5.27
N LEU A 22 -11.46 2.42 4.54
CA LEU A 22 -10.71 3.54 5.08
C LEU A 22 -11.60 4.74 5.39
N ARG A 23 -12.63 4.97 4.57
CA ARG A 23 -13.54 6.09 4.77
C ARG A 23 -14.44 5.96 5.99
N GLN A 24 -14.51 4.76 6.59
CA GLN A 24 -15.21 4.58 7.85
C GLN A 24 -14.46 5.22 9.02
N ASP A 25 -13.19 5.50 8.86
CA ASP A 25 -12.38 6.11 9.91
C ASP A 25 -12.29 7.62 9.65
N PRO A 26 -12.81 8.46 10.58
CA PRO A 26 -12.81 9.91 10.37
C PRO A 26 -11.42 10.53 10.36
N GLU A 27 -10.40 9.81 10.81
CA GLU A 27 -9.02 10.29 10.82
C GLU A 27 -8.30 10.02 9.50
N ILE A 28 -8.95 9.36 8.55
CA ILE A 28 -8.35 9.02 7.26
C ILE A 28 -9.05 9.75 6.13
N GLU A 29 -8.25 10.36 5.27
CA GLU A 29 -8.74 10.98 4.03
C GLU A 29 -8.18 10.21 2.84
N VAL A 30 -9.05 9.63 2.01
CA VAL A 30 -8.65 8.96 0.78
C VAL A 30 -8.49 10.03 -0.30
N LEU A 31 -7.25 10.27 -0.73
CA LEU A 31 -6.95 11.33 -1.70
C LEU A 31 -7.35 10.95 -3.11
N GLY A 32 -7.23 9.67 -3.45
CA GLY A 32 -7.53 9.21 -4.79
C GLY A 32 -6.97 7.82 -5.03
N PHE A 33 -6.96 7.43 -6.29
CA PHE A 33 -6.56 6.11 -6.74
C PHE A 33 -5.51 6.20 -7.82
N ALA A 34 -4.67 5.17 -7.92
CA ALA A 34 -3.81 4.98 -9.07
C ALA A 34 -3.98 3.54 -9.55
N ASN A 35 -4.05 3.36 -10.84
CA ASN A 35 -4.35 2.10 -11.49
C ASN A 35 -3.09 1.30 -11.82
N ASP A 36 -1.96 1.96 -11.87
CA ASP A 36 -0.68 1.37 -12.22
C ASP A 36 0.46 2.22 -11.66
N PRO A 37 1.72 1.74 -11.74
CA PRO A 37 2.86 2.48 -11.20
C PRO A 37 3.08 3.87 -11.81
N LEU A 38 2.77 4.06 -13.08
CA LEU A 38 2.94 5.36 -13.73
C LEU A 38 1.97 6.38 -13.16
N GLU A 39 0.69 6.01 -13.05
CA GLU A 39 -0.32 6.87 -12.43
C GLU A 39 0.01 7.13 -10.97
N ALA A 40 0.51 6.10 -10.26
CA ALA A 40 0.88 6.24 -8.85
C ALA A 40 2.00 7.25 -8.69
N ARG A 41 3.01 7.21 -9.54
CA ARG A 41 4.12 8.15 -9.51
C ARG A 41 3.62 9.59 -9.68
N GLU A 42 2.75 9.82 -10.64
CA GLU A 42 2.18 11.15 -10.88
C GLU A 42 1.30 11.60 -9.71
N ALA A 43 0.49 10.69 -9.18
CA ALA A 43 -0.38 10.99 -8.05
C ALA A 43 0.41 11.33 -6.79
N ILE A 44 1.51 10.62 -6.53
CA ILE A 44 2.37 10.88 -5.39
C ILE A 44 2.94 12.31 -5.47
N LYS A 45 3.39 12.72 -6.64
CA LYS A 45 3.92 14.06 -6.85
C LYS A 45 2.86 15.14 -6.68
N ARG A 46 1.66 14.88 -7.22
CA ARG A 46 0.57 15.87 -7.22
C ARG A 46 -0.11 15.98 -5.85
N LEU A 47 -0.36 14.85 -5.21
CA LEU A 47 -1.17 14.78 -4.00
C LEU A 47 -0.35 14.75 -2.70
N ASN A 48 0.91 14.33 -2.80
CA ASN A 48 1.80 14.25 -1.63
C ASN A 48 1.16 13.50 -0.45
N PRO A 49 0.79 12.22 -0.62
CA PRO A 49 0.12 11.47 0.44
C PRO A 49 1.04 11.19 1.64
N ASP A 50 0.44 10.93 2.79
CA ASP A 50 1.17 10.55 4.00
C ASP A 50 1.53 9.07 3.99
N VAL A 51 0.72 8.26 3.33
CA VAL A 51 0.91 6.81 3.25
C VAL A 51 0.23 6.32 1.97
N ILE A 52 0.76 5.25 1.38
CA ILE A 52 0.11 4.59 0.25
C ILE A 52 -0.21 3.14 0.60
N THR A 53 -1.32 2.64 0.06
CA THR A 53 -1.57 1.20 0.02
C THR A 53 -1.17 0.75 -1.37
N LEU A 54 -0.40 -0.32 -1.46
CA LEU A 54 0.21 -0.73 -2.72
C LEU A 54 -0.06 -2.21 -2.98
N ASP A 55 -0.74 -2.49 -4.09
CA ASP A 55 -0.97 -3.85 -4.53
C ASP A 55 0.35 -4.48 -5.00
N VAL A 56 0.63 -5.69 -4.56
CA VAL A 56 1.81 -6.43 -4.98
C VAL A 56 1.74 -6.79 -6.46
N GLU A 57 0.54 -7.15 -6.93
CA GLU A 57 0.35 -7.66 -8.30
C GLU A 57 -0.27 -6.61 -9.20
N MET A 58 0.54 -5.98 -10.04
CA MET A 58 0.07 -5.00 -11.01
C MET A 58 0.65 -5.30 -12.39
N PRO A 59 -0.06 -4.93 -13.49
CA PRO A 59 0.48 -5.12 -14.83
C PRO A 59 1.68 -4.22 -15.10
N HIS A 60 2.55 -4.65 -15.97
CA HIS A 60 3.72 -3.90 -16.46
C HIS A 60 4.87 -3.71 -15.46
N MET A 61 4.58 -3.67 -14.17
CA MET A 61 5.61 -3.57 -13.15
C MET A 61 5.04 -4.14 -11.86
N SER A 62 5.76 -5.03 -11.20
CA SER A 62 5.29 -5.59 -9.94
C SER A 62 5.28 -4.50 -8.86
N GLY A 63 4.41 -4.68 -7.88
CA GLY A 63 4.36 -3.78 -6.74
C GLY A 63 5.70 -3.73 -5.99
N LEU A 64 6.44 -4.84 -5.98
CA LEU A 64 7.75 -4.89 -5.33
C LEU A 64 8.77 -4.01 -6.03
N ASP A 65 8.79 -4.01 -7.37
CA ASP A 65 9.69 -3.15 -8.13
C ASP A 65 9.35 -1.68 -7.91
N PHE A 66 8.08 -1.36 -7.86
CA PHE A 66 7.65 0.00 -7.59
C PHE A 66 7.99 0.43 -6.17
N LEU A 67 7.81 -0.46 -5.20
CA LEU A 67 8.19 -0.21 -3.81
C LEU A 67 9.69 0.09 -3.69
N GLU A 68 10.54 -0.69 -4.36
CA GLU A 68 11.97 -0.44 -4.35
C GLU A 68 12.29 0.95 -4.87
N LYS A 69 11.64 1.37 -5.95
CA LYS A 69 11.84 2.72 -6.50
C LYS A 69 11.40 3.80 -5.54
N ILE A 70 10.25 3.63 -4.88
CA ILE A 70 9.76 4.58 -3.89
C ILE A 70 10.78 4.73 -2.75
N MET A 71 11.22 3.61 -2.21
CA MET A 71 12.11 3.61 -1.05
C MET A 71 13.49 4.15 -1.37
N ARG A 72 13.89 4.10 -2.63
CA ARG A 72 15.18 4.62 -3.07
C ARG A 72 15.11 6.09 -3.47
N LEU A 73 14.04 6.50 -4.15
CA LEU A 73 13.92 7.84 -4.74
C LEU A 73 13.13 8.82 -3.87
N ARG A 74 12.11 8.35 -3.20
CA ARG A 74 11.25 9.18 -2.35
C ARG A 74 10.65 8.32 -1.24
N PRO A 75 11.44 7.98 -0.22
CA PRO A 75 10.97 7.10 0.86
C PRO A 75 9.71 7.65 1.51
N MET A 76 8.72 6.78 1.66
CA MET A 76 7.47 7.13 2.33
C MET A 76 6.81 5.86 2.88
N PRO A 77 5.89 5.99 3.84
CA PRO A 77 5.21 4.82 4.39
C PRO A 77 4.36 4.09 3.34
N VAL A 78 4.52 2.79 3.27
CA VAL A 78 3.77 1.93 2.35
C VAL A 78 3.20 0.73 3.11
N VAL A 79 1.91 0.48 2.94
CA VAL A 79 1.24 -0.73 3.40
C VAL A 79 0.93 -1.59 2.19
N MET A 80 1.51 -2.79 2.14
CA MET A 80 1.31 -3.69 1.01
C MET A 80 -0.02 -4.42 1.12
N VAL A 81 -0.64 -4.68 -0.03
CA VAL A 81 -1.87 -5.48 -0.11
C VAL A 81 -1.58 -6.65 -1.05
N SER A 82 -1.73 -7.87 -0.57
CA SER A 82 -1.37 -9.06 -1.34
C SER A 82 -2.39 -10.18 -1.19
N THR A 83 -2.36 -11.13 -2.13
CA THR A 83 -3.21 -12.32 -2.04
C THR A 83 -2.75 -13.22 -0.90
N LEU A 84 -3.64 -14.11 -0.46
CA LEU A 84 -3.36 -15.09 0.60
C LEU A 84 -2.77 -16.39 0.03
N THR A 85 -2.05 -16.31 -1.08
CA THR A 85 -1.38 -17.45 -1.70
C THR A 85 0.06 -17.53 -1.19
N GLN A 86 0.74 -18.65 -1.48
CA GLN A 86 2.15 -18.78 -1.16
C GLN A 86 2.98 -17.68 -1.85
N ALA A 87 2.66 -17.39 -3.11
CA ALA A 87 3.33 -16.32 -3.84
C ALA A 87 3.13 -14.97 -3.15
N GLY A 88 1.93 -14.71 -2.64
CA GLY A 88 1.65 -13.49 -1.89
C GLY A 88 2.43 -13.41 -0.59
N ALA A 89 2.59 -14.54 0.11
CA ALA A 89 3.39 -14.58 1.35
C ALA A 89 4.86 -14.28 1.06
N ASP A 90 5.41 -14.87 0.00
CA ASP A 90 6.80 -14.62 -0.40
C ASP A 90 6.99 -13.16 -0.79
N ALA A 91 6.05 -12.59 -1.52
CA ALA A 91 6.09 -11.18 -1.91
C ALA A 91 6.02 -10.26 -0.70
N THR A 92 5.22 -10.63 0.31
CA THR A 92 5.12 -9.87 1.55
C THR A 92 6.46 -9.82 2.28
N LEU A 93 7.15 -10.94 2.38
CA LEU A 93 8.48 -10.98 3.01
C LEU A 93 9.46 -10.09 2.26
N SER A 94 9.45 -10.16 0.93
CA SER A 94 10.32 -9.30 0.12
C SER A 94 9.99 -7.82 0.30
N ALA A 95 8.70 -7.47 0.40
CA ALA A 95 8.28 -6.10 0.60
C ALA A 95 8.75 -5.54 1.93
N MET A 96 8.67 -6.34 3.00
CA MET A 96 9.14 -5.92 4.31
C MET A 96 10.65 -5.66 4.30
N GLU A 97 11.40 -6.49 3.58
CA GLU A 97 12.85 -6.29 3.43
C GLU A 97 13.17 -5.01 2.65
N LEU A 98 12.32 -4.63 1.70
CA LEU A 98 12.49 -3.42 0.90
C LEU A 98 12.06 -2.15 1.64
N GLY A 99 11.41 -2.29 2.78
CA GLY A 99 11.07 -1.14 3.60
C GLY A 99 9.59 -0.85 3.79
N ALA A 100 8.69 -1.72 3.30
CA ALA A 100 7.27 -1.55 3.57
C ALA A 100 7.03 -1.61 5.08
N VAL A 101 6.11 -0.80 5.57
CA VAL A 101 5.84 -0.73 7.01
C VAL A 101 5.00 -1.89 7.48
N ASP A 102 4.02 -2.31 6.67
CA ASP A 102 3.10 -3.37 7.05
C ASP A 102 2.48 -3.99 5.80
N CYS A 103 1.67 -5.01 6.00
CA CYS A 103 0.97 -5.69 4.92
C CYS A 103 -0.42 -6.14 5.36
N VAL A 104 -1.31 -6.30 4.38
CA VAL A 104 -2.69 -6.76 4.60
C VAL A 104 -3.03 -7.76 3.50
N GLY A 105 -3.74 -8.82 3.85
CA GLY A 105 -4.21 -9.80 2.87
C GLY A 105 -5.50 -9.34 2.19
N LYS A 106 -5.64 -9.65 0.90
CA LYS A 106 -6.88 -9.39 0.16
C LYS A 106 -7.97 -10.37 0.60
N PRO A 107 -9.27 -9.99 0.50
CA PRO A 107 -10.34 -10.93 0.73
C PRO A 107 -10.21 -12.13 -0.21
N GLY A 108 -10.30 -13.33 0.34
CA GLY A 108 -10.24 -14.56 -0.41
C GLY A 108 -11.58 -15.31 -0.37
N ALA A 109 -11.59 -16.53 -0.94
CA ALA A 109 -12.76 -17.38 -0.87
C ALA A 109 -13.11 -17.66 0.59
N GLY A 110 -14.34 -17.45 0.96
CA GLY A 110 -14.82 -17.71 2.32
C GLY A 110 -14.59 -16.59 3.31
N SER A 111 -14.01 -15.46 2.88
CA SER A 111 -13.86 -14.28 3.74
C SER A 111 -14.50 -13.06 3.11
N THR A 112 -14.92 -12.11 3.94
CA THR A 112 -15.47 -10.85 3.46
C THR A 112 -14.40 -9.77 3.47
N ALA A 113 -14.66 -8.67 2.76
CA ALA A 113 -13.77 -7.51 2.79
C ALA A 113 -13.67 -6.95 4.21
N SER A 114 -14.79 -6.97 4.95
CA SER A 114 -14.82 -6.51 6.32
C SER A 114 -13.86 -7.31 7.21
N GLU A 115 -13.83 -8.63 7.03
CA GLU A 115 -12.91 -9.50 7.78
C GLU A 115 -11.45 -9.29 7.36
N ALA A 116 -11.20 -9.28 6.05
CA ALA A 116 -9.84 -9.16 5.52
C ALA A 116 -9.21 -7.81 5.86
N PHE A 117 -10.00 -6.74 5.85
CA PHE A 117 -9.52 -5.39 6.09
C PHE A 117 -9.86 -4.85 7.47
N ALA A 118 -10.16 -5.74 8.43
CA ALA A 118 -10.53 -5.32 9.78
C ALA A 118 -9.49 -4.39 10.42
N ASP A 119 -8.22 -4.64 10.18
CA ASP A 119 -7.12 -3.88 10.78
C ASP A 119 -6.52 -2.84 9.84
N LEU A 120 -7.06 -2.69 8.63
CA LEU A 120 -6.44 -1.85 7.60
C LEU A 120 -6.30 -0.39 8.05
N ALA A 121 -7.36 0.18 8.61
CA ALA A 121 -7.33 1.59 9.04
C ALA A 121 -6.27 1.82 10.11
N GLU A 122 -6.16 0.92 11.08
CA GLU A 122 -5.15 1.03 12.14
C GLU A 122 -3.74 0.89 11.58
N LYS A 123 -3.54 -0.05 10.65
CA LYS A 123 -2.24 -0.24 10.02
C LYS A 123 -1.83 0.99 9.20
N VAL A 124 -2.77 1.58 8.48
CA VAL A 124 -2.53 2.79 7.69
C VAL A 124 -2.15 3.96 8.60
N LYS A 125 -2.88 4.16 9.69
CA LYS A 125 -2.58 5.25 10.63
C LYS A 125 -1.23 5.03 11.31
N ALA A 126 -0.93 3.80 11.72
CA ALA A 126 0.36 3.48 12.31
C ALA A 126 1.50 3.68 11.32
N ALA A 127 1.29 3.29 10.06
CA ALA A 127 2.29 3.46 9.01
C ALA A 127 2.61 4.93 8.77
N ALA A 128 1.60 5.79 8.78
CA ALA A 128 1.79 7.22 8.57
C ALA A 128 2.67 7.86 9.64
N ARG A 129 2.74 7.25 10.83
CA ARG A 129 3.57 7.72 11.94
C ARG A 129 4.94 7.07 11.98
N ALA A 130 5.17 6.05 11.17
CA ALA A 130 6.42 5.29 11.19
C ALA A 130 7.54 6.09 10.54
N ARG A 131 8.77 5.89 11.03
CA ARG A 131 9.95 6.40 10.35
C ARG A 131 10.28 5.46 9.21
N VAL A 132 10.51 6.03 8.04
CA VAL A 132 10.86 5.27 6.87
C VAL A 132 12.30 5.58 6.49
N HIS A 133 13.11 4.53 6.34
CA HIS A 133 14.51 4.68 5.96
C HIS A 133 14.65 4.43 4.46
N PRO A 134 15.43 5.24 3.74
CA PRO A 134 15.68 4.98 2.33
C PRO A 134 16.36 3.63 2.15
N PHE A 135 15.92 2.88 1.15
CA PHE A 135 16.61 1.66 0.75
C PHE A 135 17.92 2.06 0.05
N SER A 136 19.03 1.48 0.49
CA SER A 136 20.33 1.79 -0.08
C SER A 136 21.18 0.52 -0.14
N ARG A 137 21.68 0.21 -1.34
CA ARG A 137 22.55 -0.94 -1.51
C ARG A 137 23.95 -0.72 -0.92
N SER A 138 24.35 0.54 -0.77
CA SER A 138 25.65 0.86 -0.24
C SER A 138 25.79 0.60 1.25
N GLU A 139 24.69 0.34 1.93
CA GLU A 139 24.67 0.05 3.37
C GLU A 139 24.74 -1.45 3.68
N GLU A 140 24.78 -2.28 2.67
CA GLU A 140 24.83 -3.73 2.85
C GLU A 140 26.23 -4.20 3.25
#